data_c95875cadd3f0adc01be4396587d123f
#
_entry.id   c95875cadd3f0adc01be4396587d123f
#
_cell.length_a   1.000
_cell.length_b   1.000
_cell.length_c   1.000
_cell.angle_alpha   90.00
_cell.angle_beta   90.00
_cell.angle_gamma   90.00
#
_symmetry.space_group_name_H-M   'P 1'
#
loop_
_entity.id
_entity.type
_entity.pdbx_description
1 polymer ?
#
loop_
_entity_poly.entity_id
_entity_poly.type
_entity_poly.pdbx_seq_one_letter_code
_entity_poly.pdbx_strand_id
1 'polypeptide(L)'
;MDFSSLESWGYLAIAFFAFGGSLFIVAAAGVFSYMGKMDLTTALAVATVSNYAGDMFLFYLGKYQRKEIEPYFSKHKRKIALARLIMRKYGIAAIFIQKFLYGIKTLVPLSMALSKYDFKKFGFYNIFASIVFVLTIGLSAYYSSEAIIAMFGYIKENPWIAPVILFTIVGSVWFIMERMTKKR
;
A
#
# COMPACT_ATOMS: atom_id res chain seq x y z
N MET A 1 -15.91 24.85 -13.51
CA MET A 1 -14.81 24.18 -12.79
C MET A 1 -13.84 23.71 -13.85
N ASP A 2 -12.65 24.29 -13.86
CA ASP A 2 -11.65 23.92 -14.86
C ASP A 2 -11.17 22.48 -14.57
N PHE A 3 -11.40 21.60 -15.55
CA PHE A 3 -11.00 20.20 -15.46
C PHE A 3 -9.49 20.05 -15.21
N SER A 4 -8.67 21.00 -15.66
CA SER A 4 -7.22 21.05 -15.40
C SER A 4 -6.87 21.15 -13.92
N SER A 5 -7.67 21.87 -13.12
CA SER A 5 -7.46 22.00 -11.68
C SER A 5 -7.82 20.71 -10.95
N LEU A 6 -8.90 20.04 -11.35
CA LEU A 6 -9.36 18.77 -10.74
C LEU A 6 -8.36 17.63 -11.02
N GLU A 7 -7.83 17.58 -12.22
CA GLU A 7 -6.81 16.61 -12.62
C GLU A 7 -5.51 16.83 -11.83
N SER A 8 -5.05 18.07 -11.71
CA SER A 8 -3.86 18.43 -10.94
C SER A 8 -3.99 18.05 -9.46
N TRP A 9 -5.14 18.30 -8.84
CA TRP A 9 -5.41 17.85 -7.47
C TRP A 9 -5.43 16.34 -7.33
N GLY A 10 -5.90 15.63 -8.35
CA GLY A 10 -5.86 14.18 -8.41
C GLY A 10 -4.43 13.63 -8.37
N TYR A 11 -3.51 14.18 -9.17
CA TYR A 11 -2.10 13.79 -9.15
C TYR A 11 -1.42 14.13 -7.82
N LEU A 12 -1.74 15.28 -7.20
CA LEU A 12 -1.24 15.62 -5.87
C LEU A 12 -1.72 14.64 -4.79
N ALA A 13 -2.98 14.25 -4.85
CA ALA A 13 -3.53 13.23 -3.95
C ALA A 13 -2.82 11.88 -4.15
N ILE A 14 -2.60 11.46 -5.40
CA ILE A 14 -1.83 10.25 -5.70
C ILE A 14 -0.42 10.37 -5.11
N ALA A 15 0.28 11.49 -5.33
CA ALA A 15 1.61 11.70 -4.83
C ALA A 15 1.67 11.58 -3.30
N PHE A 16 0.77 12.26 -2.59
CA PHE A 16 0.74 12.27 -1.13
C PHE A 16 0.43 10.91 -0.52
N PHE A 17 -0.64 10.28 -0.99
CA PHE A 17 -1.06 8.99 -0.42
C PHE A 17 -0.22 7.80 -0.89
N ALA A 18 0.33 7.83 -2.12
CA ALA A 18 1.26 6.81 -2.59
C ALA A 18 2.61 6.89 -1.86
N PHE A 19 3.04 8.08 -1.43
CA PHE A 19 4.20 8.25 -0.54
C PHE A 19 4.01 7.48 0.78
N GLY A 20 2.82 7.56 1.39
CA GLY A 20 2.45 6.70 2.53
C GLY A 20 2.27 5.22 2.16
N GLY A 21 2.38 4.90 0.87
CA GLY A 21 2.28 3.55 0.33
C GLY A 21 0.87 2.99 0.31
N SER A 22 -0.16 3.80 0.15
CA SER A 22 -1.54 3.34 0.05
C SER A 22 -1.78 2.53 -1.22
N LEU A 23 -2.21 1.28 -1.07
CA LEU A 23 -2.67 0.43 -2.16
C LEU A 23 -3.94 1.00 -2.80
N PHE A 24 -4.84 1.53 -1.97
CA PHE A 24 -6.13 2.06 -2.43
C PHE A 24 -5.99 3.25 -3.37
N ILE A 25 -5.02 4.14 -3.12
CA ILE A 25 -4.81 5.29 -4.00
C ILE A 25 -4.24 4.87 -5.36
N VAL A 26 -3.39 3.83 -5.39
CA VAL A 26 -2.86 3.28 -6.65
C VAL A 26 -3.97 2.61 -7.45
N ALA A 27 -4.86 1.86 -6.79
CA ALA A 27 -6.04 1.29 -7.43
C ALA A 27 -7.00 2.38 -7.92
N ALA A 28 -7.27 3.41 -7.11
CA ALA A 28 -8.09 4.55 -7.49
C ALA A 28 -7.51 5.27 -8.72
N ALA A 29 -6.20 5.45 -8.79
CA ALA A 29 -5.54 6.03 -9.97
C ALA A 29 -5.85 5.23 -11.25
N GLY A 30 -5.84 3.88 -11.18
CA GLY A 30 -6.23 3.02 -12.30
C GLY A 30 -7.70 3.21 -12.71
N VAL A 31 -8.61 3.23 -11.73
CA VAL A 31 -10.06 3.42 -11.99
C VAL A 31 -10.33 4.81 -12.59
N PHE A 32 -9.77 5.89 -12.01
CA PHE A 32 -9.96 7.24 -12.53
C PHE A 32 -9.36 7.44 -13.92
N SER A 33 -8.25 6.76 -14.21
CA SER A 33 -7.68 6.76 -15.57
C SER A 33 -8.59 6.04 -16.57
N TYR A 34 -9.20 4.91 -16.18
CA TYR A 34 -10.20 4.23 -17.01
C TYR A 34 -11.42 5.13 -17.29
N MET A 35 -11.85 5.92 -16.31
CA MET A 35 -12.95 6.89 -16.46
C MET A 35 -12.57 8.12 -17.31
N GLY A 36 -11.34 8.20 -17.85
CA GLY A 36 -10.85 9.34 -18.64
C GLY A 36 -10.66 10.63 -17.82
N LYS A 37 -10.55 10.51 -16.48
CA LYS A 37 -10.33 11.66 -15.57
C LYS A 37 -8.86 11.99 -15.38
N MET A 38 -7.97 11.07 -15.71
CA MET A 38 -6.52 11.19 -15.55
C MET A 38 -5.82 10.41 -16.65
N ASP A 39 -4.63 10.87 -17.06
CA ASP A 39 -3.75 10.06 -17.91
C ASP A 39 -3.17 8.90 -17.10
N LEU A 40 -3.31 7.66 -17.61
CA LEU A 40 -2.87 6.45 -16.94
C LEU A 40 -1.36 6.43 -16.72
N THR A 41 -0.61 6.82 -17.73
CA THR A 41 0.86 6.79 -17.69
C THR A 41 1.39 7.75 -16.63
N THR A 42 0.88 8.97 -16.64
CA THR A 42 1.23 10.02 -15.66
C THR A 42 0.83 9.61 -14.26
N ALA A 43 -0.37 9.08 -14.06
CA ALA A 43 -0.86 8.64 -12.75
C ALA A 43 0.01 7.52 -12.16
N LEU A 44 0.36 6.50 -12.97
CA LEU A 44 1.23 5.40 -12.54
C LEU A 44 2.68 5.85 -12.33
N ALA A 45 3.19 6.79 -13.12
CA ALA A 45 4.51 7.37 -12.93
C ALA A 45 4.60 8.13 -11.61
N VAL A 46 3.63 9.02 -11.33
CA VAL A 46 3.55 9.77 -10.07
C VAL A 46 3.43 8.81 -8.88
N ALA A 47 2.57 7.81 -8.97
CA ALA A 47 2.42 6.80 -7.91
C ALA A 47 3.73 6.03 -7.66
N THR A 48 4.46 5.67 -8.72
CA THR A 48 5.73 4.92 -8.62
C THR A 48 6.81 5.75 -7.94
N VAL A 49 7.01 6.99 -8.39
CA VAL A 49 8.02 7.91 -7.83
C VAL A 49 7.71 8.19 -6.37
N SER A 50 6.45 8.48 -6.05
CA SER A 50 6.03 8.78 -4.67
C SER A 50 6.16 7.57 -3.75
N ASN A 51 5.76 6.38 -4.21
CA ASN A 51 5.89 5.14 -3.44
C ASN A 51 7.37 4.79 -3.17
N TYR A 52 8.22 4.95 -4.18
CA TYR A 52 9.67 4.80 -4.04
C TYR A 52 10.24 5.78 -3.01
N ALA A 53 9.91 7.08 -3.15
CA ALA A 53 10.39 8.13 -2.26
C ALA A 53 9.95 7.88 -0.79
N GLY A 54 8.72 7.44 -0.59
CA GLY A 54 8.20 7.10 0.75
C GLY A 54 8.99 5.99 1.43
N ASP A 55 9.29 4.90 0.72
CA ASP A 55 10.09 3.81 1.28
C ASP A 55 11.55 4.23 1.52
N MET A 56 12.13 5.05 0.63
CA MET A 56 13.47 5.61 0.83
C MET A 56 13.53 6.51 2.05
N PHE A 57 12.49 7.32 2.25
CA PHE A 57 12.36 8.16 3.44
C PHE A 57 12.28 7.34 4.73
N LEU A 58 11.48 6.27 4.75
CA LEU A 58 11.41 5.36 5.89
C LEU A 58 12.75 4.67 6.17
N PHE A 59 13.45 4.24 5.11
CA PHE A 59 14.79 3.66 5.26
C PHE A 59 15.77 4.69 5.81
N TYR A 60 15.74 5.93 5.31
CA TYR A 60 16.57 7.02 5.80
C TYR A 60 16.34 7.28 7.29
N LEU A 61 15.08 7.38 7.72
CA LEU A 61 14.72 7.54 9.12
C LEU A 61 15.30 6.39 9.98
N GLY A 62 15.13 5.14 9.53
CA GLY A 62 15.66 3.97 10.24
C GLY A 62 17.18 3.96 10.35
N LYS A 63 17.89 4.53 9.37
CA LYS A 63 19.36 4.55 9.33
C LYS A 63 19.97 5.69 10.16
N TYR A 64 19.41 6.89 10.05
CA TYR A 64 20.02 8.10 10.57
C TYR A 64 19.33 8.70 11.80
N GLN A 65 18.03 8.40 12.01
CA GLN A 65 17.23 8.92 13.12
C GLN A 65 16.77 7.81 14.07
N ARG A 66 17.65 6.88 14.37
CA ARG A 66 17.36 5.69 15.17
C ARG A 66 16.80 6.01 16.55
N LYS A 67 17.34 7.04 17.24
CA LYS A 67 16.90 7.43 18.60
C LYS A 67 15.45 7.89 18.62
N GLU A 68 15.01 8.60 17.61
CA GLU A 68 13.64 9.14 17.50
C GLU A 68 12.62 8.04 17.18
N ILE A 69 13.07 6.98 16.50
CA ILE A 69 12.21 5.87 16.09
C ILE A 69 12.16 4.76 17.13
N GLU A 70 13.10 4.71 18.08
CA GLU A 70 13.19 3.68 19.11
C GLU A 70 11.90 3.51 19.93
N PRO A 71 11.18 4.59 20.35
CA PRO A 71 9.89 4.45 21.03
C PRO A 71 8.83 3.74 20.18
N TYR A 72 8.81 4.01 18.86
CA TYR A 72 7.92 3.35 17.91
C TYR A 72 8.23 1.85 17.79
N PHE A 73 9.51 1.47 17.79
CA PHE A 73 9.94 0.08 17.78
C PHE A 73 9.57 -0.66 19.06
N SER A 74 9.71 -0.03 20.22
CA SER A 74 9.36 -0.62 21.49
C SER A 74 7.87 -0.98 21.59
N LYS A 75 7.01 -0.16 20.97
CA LYS A 75 5.56 -0.39 20.90
C LYS A 75 5.16 -1.50 19.91
N HIS A 76 5.96 -1.74 18.85
CA HIS A 76 5.61 -2.66 17.78
C HIS A 76 6.55 -3.88 17.66
N LYS A 77 7.10 -4.35 18.77
CA LYS A 77 8.11 -5.44 18.82
C LYS A 77 7.75 -6.68 17.99
N ARG A 78 6.50 -7.15 18.06
CA ARG A 78 6.03 -8.34 17.31
C ARG A 78 6.07 -8.13 15.80
N LYS A 79 5.60 -6.98 15.32
CA LYS A 79 5.58 -6.65 13.88
C LYS A 79 7.01 -6.48 13.34
N ILE A 80 7.90 -5.90 14.12
CA ILE A 80 9.31 -5.74 13.76
C ILE A 80 10.03 -7.10 13.75
N ALA A 81 9.74 -7.98 14.69
CA ALA A 81 10.26 -9.35 14.68
C ALA A 81 9.81 -10.08 13.41
N LEU A 82 8.55 -9.92 13.00
CA LEU A 82 8.03 -10.48 11.76
C LEU A 82 8.72 -9.88 10.52
N ALA A 83 8.91 -8.55 10.47
CA ALA A 83 9.64 -7.90 9.39
C ALA A 83 11.08 -8.43 9.27
N ARG A 84 11.78 -8.60 10.39
CA ARG A 84 13.13 -9.20 10.43
C ARG A 84 13.11 -10.66 9.96
N LEU A 85 12.11 -11.44 10.35
CA LEU A 85 11.96 -12.83 9.91
C LEU A 85 11.77 -12.91 8.39
N ILE A 86 10.91 -12.06 7.83
CA ILE A 86 10.69 -11.96 6.38
C ILE A 86 12.00 -11.61 5.66
N MET A 87 12.75 -10.64 6.19
CA MET A 87 14.05 -10.27 5.62
C MET A 87 15.05 -11.43 5.66
N ARG A 88 15.14 -12.15 6.78
CA ARG A 88 16.06 -13.28 6.93
C ARG A 88 15.68 -14.45 6.01
N LYS A 89 14.38 -14.69 5.83
CA LYS A 89 13.88 -15.82 5.03
C LYS A 89 13.93 -15.52 3.53
N TYR A 90 13.58 -14.30 3.12
CA TYR A 90 13.38 -13.96 1.72
C TYR A 90 14.45 -12.98 1.15
N GLY A 91 15.34 -12.45 2.00
CA GLY A 91 16.41 -11.56 1.55
C GLY A 91 15.89 -10.37 0.72
N ILE A 92 16.40 -10.23 -0.51
CA ILE A 92 16.00 -9.17 -1.45
C ILE A 92 14.50 -9.24 -1.79
N ALA A 93 13.93 -10.43 -1.92
CA ALA A 93 12.51 -10.60 -2.23
C ALA A 93 11.60 -9.97 -1.15
N ALA A 94 12.10 -9.79 0.09
CA ALA A 94 11.36 -9.09 1.14
C ALA A 94 10.99 -7.65 0.73
N ILE A 95 11.81 -6.98 -0.10
CA ILE A 95 11.55 -5.62 -0.61
C ILE A 95 10.33 -5.59 -1.53
N PHE A 96 10.11 -6.67 -2.29
CA PHE A 96 8.94 -6.83 -3.15
C PHE A 96 7.71 -7.26 -2.37
N ILE A 97 7.84 -8.29 -1.55
CA ILE A 97 6.75 -8.89 -0.78
C ILE A 97 6.11 -7.88 0.18
N GLN A 98 6.92 -7.04 0.83
CA GLN A 98 6.42 -6.03 1.77
C GLN A 98 5.35 -5.11 1.18
N LYS A 99 5.46 -4.78 -0.10
CA LYS A 99 4.55 -3.83 -0.75
C LYS A 99 3.10 -4.32 -0.78
N PHE A 100 2.92 -5.63 -0.76
CA PHE A 100 1.62 -6.29 -0.75
C PHE A 100 1.14 -6.68 0.67
N LEU A 101 2.03 -6.58 1.68
CA LEU A 101 1.69 -6.93 3.06
C LEU A 101 1.21 -5.70 3.85
N TYR A 102 -0.10 -5.52 3.92
CA TYR A 102 -0.69 -4.43 4.69
C TYR A 102 -0.31 -4.54 6.20
N GLY A 103 0.06 -3.41 6.80
CA GLY A 103 0.42 -3.33 8.24
C GLY A 103 1.88 -3.67 8.59
N ILE A 104 2.69 -4.23 7.65
CA ILE A 104 4.12 -4.51 7.86
C ILE A 104 4.99 -3.69 6.90
N LYS A 105 4.41 -3.20 5.84
CA LYS A 105 5.04 -2.46 4.77
C LYS A 105 5.99 -1.36 5.25
N THR A 106 5.55 -0.51 6.19
CA THR A 106 6.36 0.57 6.77
C THR A 106 7.52 0.05 7.63
N LEU A 107 7.36 -1.14 8.21
CA LEU A 107 8.33 -1.69 9.16
C LEU A 107 9.50 -2.40 8.47
N VAL A 108 9.32 -2.88 7.23
CA VAL A 108 10.39 -3.58 6.52
C VAL A 108 11.53 -2.63 6.12
N PRO A 109 11.30 -1.46 5.47
CA PRO A 109 12.37 -0.49 5.20
C PRO A 109 13.08 -0.05 6.48
N LEU A 110 12.33 0.27 7.54
CA LEU A 110 12.88 0.62 8.84
C LEU A 110 13.75 -0.51 9.42
N SER A 111 13.24 -1.75 9.40
CA SER A 111 13.97 -2.91 9.93
C SER A 111 15.22 -3.25 9.12
N MET A 112 15.17 -3.06 7.79
CA MET A 112 16.34 -3.22 6.92
C MET A 112 17.43 -2.20 7.24
N ALA A 113 17.05 -0.94 7.41
CA ALA A 113 17.97 0.12 7.80
C ALA A 113 18.64 -0.16 9.15
N LEU A 114 17.89 -0.64 10.15
CA LEU A 114 18.44 -1.04 11.47
C LEU A 114 19.35 -2.26 11.39
N SER A 115 19.18 -3.13 10.42
CA SER A 115 20.01 -4.31 10.19
C SER A 115 21.29 -3.99 9.39
N LYS A 116 21.63 -2.70 9.26
CA LYS A 116 22.80 -2.21 8.51
C LYS A 116 22.78 -2.59 7.02
N TYR A 117 21.59 -2.81 6.44
CA TYR A 117 21.47 -3.05 5.01
C TYR A 117 21.97 -1.83 4.22
N ASP A 118 22.58 -2.07 3.07
CA ASP A 118 23.15 -0.99 2.27
C ASP A 118 22.06 -0.12 1.64
N PHE A 119 22.19 1.21 1.78
CA PHE A 119 21.20 2.19 1.29
C PHE A 119 21.05 2.16 -0.23
N LYS A 120 22.19 2.05 -0.96
CA LYS A 120 22.17 2.05 -2.42
C LYS A 120 21.55 0.76 -2.96
N LYS A 121 21.88 -0.38 -2.33
CA LYS A 121 21.26 -1.67 -2.69
C LYS A 121 19.76 -1.67 -2.42
N PHE A 122 19.32 -1.14 -1.27
CA PHE A 122 17.90 -0.99 -0.99
C PHE A 122 17.23 -0.13 -2.06
N GLY A 123 17.77 1.07 -2.36
CA GLY A 123 17.20 1.96 -3.36
C GLY A 123 17.10 1.32 -4.74
N PHE A 124 18.14 0.61 -5.17
CA PHE A 124 18.14 -0.09 -6.45
C PHE A 124 17.02 -1.14 -6.54
N TYR A 125 16.88 -2.01 -5.55
CA TYR A 125 15.81 -3.02 -5.58
C TYR A 125 14.42 -2.41 -5.33
N ASN A 126 14.32 -1.35 -4.51
CA ASN A 126 13.06 -0.71 -4.20
C ASN A 126 12.43 0.00 -5.40
N ILE A 127 13.24 0.55 -6.36
CA ILE A 127 12.66 1.14 -7.57
C ILE A 127 11.92 0.08 -8.39
N PHE A 128 12.52 -1.09 -8.59
CA PHE A 128 11.86 -2.19 -9.30
C PHE A 128 10.64 -2.71 -8.53
N ALA A 129 10.74 -2.82 -7.21
CA ALA A 129 9.61 -3.23 -6.38
C ALA A 129 8.45 -2.22 -6.46
N SER A 130 8.72 -0.92 -6.52
CA SER A 130 7.71 0.13 -6.68
C SER A 130 7.03 0.05 -8.06
N ILE A 131 7.82 -0.14 -9.12
CA ILE A 131 7.29 -0.33 -10.48
C ILE A 131 6.36 -1.54 -10.52
N VAL A 132 6.84 -2.70 -10.08
CA VAL A 132 6.04 -3.94 -10.08
C VAL A 132 4.76 -3.77 -9.26
N PHE A 133 4.85 -3.18 -8.07
CA PHE A 133 3.68 -2.94 -7.22
C PHE A 133 2.66 -2.02 -7.90
N VAL A 134 3.09 -0.86 -8.39
CA VAL A 134 2.19 0.13 -8.98
C VAL A 134 1.58 -0.38 -10.28
N LEU A 135 2.37 -1.03 -11.14
CA LEU A 135 1.85 -1.63 -12.36
C LEU A 135 0.86 -2.76 -12.06
N THR A 136 1.18 -3.66 -11.13
CA THR A 136 0.27 -4.75 -10.78
C THR A 136 -1.06 -4.23 -10.25
N ILE A 137 -1.06 -3.33 -9.28
CA ILE A 137 -2.28 -2.81 -8.67
C ILE A 137 -3.01 -1.85 -9.61
N GLY A 138 -2.29 -0.89 -10.21
CA GLY A 138 -2.88 0.15 -11.06
C GLY A 138 -3.49 -0.42 -12.34
N LEU A 139 -2.78 -1.31 -13.04
CA LEU A 139 -3.30 -1.95 -14.25
C LEU A 139 -4.42 -2.95 -13.93
N SER A 140 -4.29 -3.73 -12.86
CA SER A 140 -5.39 -4.61 -12.43
C SER A 140 -6.65 -3.82 -12.15
N ALA A 141 -6.55 -2.68 -11.46
CA ALA A 141 -7.68 -1.80 -11.21
C ALA A 141 -8.22 -1.17 -12.50
N TYR A 142 -7.35 -0.73 -13.40
CA TYR A 142 -7.74 -0.16 -14.69
C TYR A 142 -8.55 -1.17 -15.53
N TYR A 143 -8.05 -2.39 -15.71
CA TYR A 143 -8.74 -3.42 -16.51
C TYR A 143 -9.97 -4.00 -15.81
N SER A 144 -10.05 -3.92 -14.49
CA SER A 144 -11.23 -4.35 -13.71
C SER A 144 -12.22 -3.21 -13.46
N SER A 145 -11.97 -2.01 -14.00
CA SER A 145 -12.76 -0.81 -13.68
C SER A 145 -14.22 -0.92 -14.08
N GLU A 146 -14.53 -1.57 -15.20
CA GLU A 146 -15.91 -1.80 -15.63
C GLU A 146 -16.70 -2.57 -14.57
N ALA A 147 -16.15 -3.68 -14.08
CA ALA A 147 -16.76 -4.48 -13.03
C ALA A 147 -16.84 -3.71 -11.69
N ILE A 148 -15.81 -2.94 -11.34
CA ILE A 148 -15.78 -2.12 -10.13
C ILE A 148 -16.88 -1.04 -10.20
N ILE A 149 -16.99 -0.32 -11.32
CA ILE A 149 -18.01 0.73 -11.50
C ILE A 149 -19.41 0.15 -11.50
N ALA A 150 -19.62 -0.99 -12.18
CA ALA A 150 -20.89 -1.69 -12.18
C ALA A 150 -21.30 -2.12 -10.77
N MET A 151 -20.37 -2.65 -9.98
CA MET A 151 -20.62 -3.02 -8.59
C MET A 151 -21.01 -1.80 -7.73
N PHE A 152 -20.33 -0.68 -7.86
CA PHE A 152 -20.70 0.55 -7.14
C PHE A 152 -22.04 1.10 -7.60
N GLY A 153 -22.35 1.03 -8.92
CA GLY A 153 -23.67 1.37 -9.46
C GLY A 153 -24.78 0.53 -8.81
N TYR A 154 -24.58 -0.79 -8.78
CA TYR A 154 -25.52 -1.72 -8.17
C TYR A 154 -25.75 -1.47 -6.66
N ILE A 155 -24.68 -1.17 -5.92
CA ILE A 155 -24.78 -0.81 -4.49
C ILE A 155 -25.53 0.51 -4.31
N LYS A 156 -25.32 1.49 -5.21
CA LYS A 156 -26.02 2.78 -5.17
C LYS A 156 -27.52 2.64 -5.42
N GLU A 157 -27.91 1.78 -6.35
CA GLU A 157 -29.30 1.46 -6.62
C GLU A 157 -29.96 0.63 -5.51
N ASN A 158 -29.16 -0.14 -4.77
CA ASN A 158 -29.61 -1.00 -3.68
C ASN A 158 -28.88 -0.69 -2.36
N PRO A 159 -29.20 0.43 -1.68
CA PRO A 159 -28.42 0.93 -0.54
C PRO A 159 -28.33 -0.04 0.64
N TRP A 160 -29.28 -0.98 0.74
CA TRP A 160 -29.33 -2.01 1.79
C TRP A 160 -28.22 -3.08 1.64
N ILE A 161 -27.60 -3.20 0.45
CA ILE A 161 -26.54 -4.18 0.20
C ILE A 161 -25.26 -3.83 0.97
N ALA A 162 -24.92 -2.55 1.07
CA ALA A 162 -23.73 -2.13 1.78
C ALA A 162 -23.72 -2.55 3.27
N PRO A 163 -24.81 -2.31 4.05
CA PRO A 163 -24.88 -2.84 5.41
C PRO A 163 -24.86 -4.37 5.46
N VAL A 164 -25.50 -5.08 4.54
CA VAL A 164 -25.47 -6.55 4.51
C VAL A 164 -24.06 -7.08 4.30
N ILE A 165 -23.32 -6.52 3.35
CA ILE A 165 -21.91 -6.87 3.12
C ILE A 165 -21.09 -6.60 4.39
N LEU A 166 -21.26 -5.43 5.01
CA LEU A 166 -20.55 -5.05 6.23
C LEU A 166 -20.82 -6.04 7.37
N PHE A 167 -22.10 -6.35 7.64
CA PHE A 167 -22.48 -7.31 8.68
C PHE A 167 -21.96 -8.72 8.38
N THR A 168 -21.96 -9.13 7.11
CA THR A 168 -21.40 -10.43 6.71
C THR A 168 -19.91 -10.51 6.97
N ILE A 169 -19.16 -9.46 6.61
CA ILE A 169 -17.71 -9.40 6.87
C ILE A 169 -17.43 -9.41 8.38
N VAL A 170 -18.09 -8.53 9.14
CA VAL A 170 -17.93 -8.45 10.61
C VAL A 170 -18.30 -9.77 11.27
N GLY A 171 -19.42 -10.37 10.89
CA GLY A 171 -19.87 -11.67 11.40
C GLY A 171 -18.90 -12.80 11.05
N SER A 172 -18.35 -12.80 9.84
CA SER A 172 -17.35 -13.79 9.43
C SER A 172 -16.06 -13.67 10.23
N VAL A 173 -15.56 -12.44 10.42
CA VAL A 173 -14.38 -12.16 11.24
C VAL A 173 -14.64 -12.58 12.69
N TRP A 174 -15.79 -12.21 13.25
CA TRP A 174 -16.18 -12.61 14.60
C TRP A 174 -16.20 -14.14 14.75
N PHE A 175 -16.83 -14.85 13.83
CA PHE A 175 -16.92 -16.31 13.85
C PHE A 175 -15.55 -16.99 13.74
N ILE A 176 -14.66 -16.46 12.88
CA ILE A 176 -13.28 -16.96 12.77
C ILE A 176 -12.52 -16.74 14.09
N MET A 177 -12.62 -15.55 14.68
CA MET A 177 -11.99 -15.24 15.96
C MET A 177 -12.48 -16.13 17.09
N GLU A 178 -13.79 -16.37 17.17
CA GLU A 178 -14.37 -17.26 18.18
C GLU A 178 -13.87 -18.70 18.03
N ARG A 179 -13.80 -19.22 16.78
CA ARG A 179 -13.22 -20.55 16.53
C ARG A 179 -11.75 -20.64 16.90
N MET A 180 -10.99 -19.59 16.69
CA MET A 180 -9.56 -19.57 17.06
C MET A 180 -9.35 -19.50 18.57
N THR A 181 -10.26 -18.88 19.32
CA THR A 181 -10.21 -18.77 20.78
C THR A 181 -10.69 -20.04 21.49
N LYS A 182 -11.66 -20.77 20.90
CA LYS A 182 -12.16 -22.05 21.46
C LYS A 182 -11.21 -23.24 21.26
N LYS A 183 -10.14 -23.09 20.48
CA LYS A 183 -9.13 -24.15 20.26
C LYS A 183 -7.91 -24.06 21.19
N ARG A 184 -8.04 -23.37 22.33
CA ARG A 184 -7.03 -23.38 23.43
C ARG A 184 -7.57 -24.02 24.67
#